data_bf535319153ba6c36297aa2cf1a0a450
#
_entry.id   bf535319153ba6c36297aa2cf1a0a450
#
_cell.length_a   1.000
_cell.length_b   1.000
_cell.length_c   1.000
_cell.angle_alpha   90.00
_cell.angle_beta   90.00
_cell.angle_gamma   90.00
#
_symmetry.space_group_name_H-M   'P 1'
#
loop_
_entity.id
_entity.type
_entity.pdbx_description
1 polymer ?
#
loop_
_entity_poly.entity_id
_entity_poly.type
_entity_poly.pdbx_seq_one_letter_code
_entity_poly.pdbx_strand_id
1 'polypeptide(L)'
;SGHRRKRACEIAGLSTLPCKIVELNQDEAVIFMVDSNLQRTEILPSEKAFSYKMRLDAMKRQGKRTDLTSAPLEQKLEQQTSRNILANQIGESSEQVRRYIRLTHLIPSLLRMVDEKKIALRPAVELSYLPREWQEVVVAAVHYLKRTPSHAQAKELRKLAESSSPTREMVYQLLDEKKPNQKDRIILKTETIRTYLPENLPASQREDYIIKALDHYGKYRARRERAKHSR
;
A
#
# COMPACT_ATOMS: atom_id res chain seq x y z
N SER A 1 12.93 -25.58 -8.35
CA SER A 1 13.10 -24.92 -7.02
C SER A 1 14.35 -25.48 -6.33
N GLY A 2 14.84 -24.81 -5.26
CA GLY A 2 15.96 -25.34 -4.46
C GLY A 2 17.35 -24.83 -4.82
N HIS A 3 17.51 -23.80 -5.64
CA HIS A 3 18.80 -23.23 -6.03
C HIS A 3 19.75 -22.90 -4.85
N ARG A 4 19.20 -22.39 -3.75
CA ARG A 4 19.99 -22.08 -2.54
C ARG A 4 20.53 -23.35 -1.87
N ARG A 5 19.71 -24.42 -1.80
CA ARG A 5 20.14 -25.74 -1.29
C ARG A 5 21.21 -26.35 -2.17
N LYS A 6 21.00 -26.32 -3.51
CA LYS A 6 22.01 -26.75 -4.47
C LYS A 6 23.35 -26.03 -4.23
N ARG A 7 23.32 -24.69 -4.15
CA ARG A 7 24.52 -23.89 -3.90
C ARG A 7 25.19 -24.20 -2.56
N ALA A 8 24.41 -24.42 -1.50
CA ALA A 8 24.93 -24.82 -0.20
C ALA A 8 25.63 -26.18 -0.26
N CYS A 9 25.09 -27.18 -0.98
CA CYS A 9 25.70 -28.47 -1.18
C CYS A 9 27.02 -28.35 -1.98
N GLU A 10 27.05 -27.55 -3.03
CA GLU A 10 28.28 -27.25 -3.80
C GLU A 10 29.38 -26.67 -2.90
N ILE A 11 29.04 -25.70 -2.05
CA ILE A 11 29.99 -25.07 -1.09
C ILE A 11 30.47 -26.08 -0.05
N ALA A 12 29.57 -27.01 0.39
CA ALA A 12 29.89 -28.06 1.34
C ALA A 12 30.68 -29.24 0.72
N GLY A 13 30.97 -29.21 -0.61
CA GLY A 13 31.70 -30.26 -1.30
C GLY A 13 30.90 -31.54 -1.55
N LEU A 14 29.56 -31.49 -1.44
CA LEU A 14 28.69 -32.63 -1.70
C LEU A 14 28.55 -32.84 -3.21
N SER A 15 28.92 -34.06 -3.71
CA SER A 15 28.83 -34.41 -5.13
C SER A 15 27.41 -34.74 -5.59
N THR A 16 26.52 -35.09 -4.66
CA THR A 16 25.14 -35.50 -4.97
C THR A 16 24.15 -34.81 -4.06
N LEU A 17 22.95 -34.58 -4.60
CA LEU A 17 21.84 -33.95 -3.88
C LEU A 17 20.56 -34.74 -4.15
N PRO A 18 19.81 -35.20 -3.11
CA PRO A 18 18.54 -35.85 -3.35
C PRO A 18 17.54 -34.84 -3.95
N CYS A 19 16.96 -35.18 -5.08
CA CYS A 19 15.98 -34.35 -5.77
C CYS A 19 14.82 -35.20 -6.30
N LYS A 20 13.65 -34.57 -6.44
CA LYS A 20 12.49 -35.16 -7.11
C LYS A 20 12.39 -34.56 -8.51
N ILE A 21 12.48 -35.41 -9.51
CA ILE A 21 12.27 -35.06 -10.93
C ILE A 21 10.77 -35.13 -11.19
N VAL A 22 10.20 -34.05 -11.75
CA VAL A 22 8.78 -33.94 -12.10
C VAL A 22 8.70 -33.44 -13.53
N GLU A 23 7.92 -34.12 -14.35
CA GLU A 23 7.62 -33.68 -15.71
C GLU A 23 6.51 -32.62 -15.66
N LEU A 24 6.82 -31.43 -16.09
CA LEU A 24 5.92 -30.27 -16.10
C LEU A 24 6.09 -29.51 -17.41
N ASN A 25 4.98 -29.01 -17.95
CA ASN A 25 5.09 -28.00 -19.01
C ASN A 25 5.59 -26.67 -18.45
N GLN A 26 5.91 -25.71 -19.32
CA GLN A 26 6.51 -24.43 -18.90
C GLN A 26 5.64 -23.64 -17.92
N ASP A 27 4.32 -23.58 -18.14
CA ASP A 27 3.41 -22.84 -17.28
C ASP A 27 3.20 -23.55 -15.93
N GLU A 28 3.11 -24.88 -15.93
CA GLU A 28 3.07 -25.70 -14.70
C GLU A 28 4.35 -25.55 -13.88
N ALA A 29 5.50 -25.53 -14.53
CA ALA A 29 6.79 -25.33 -13.87
C ALA A 29 6.87 -23.94 -13.20
N VAL A 30 6.34 -22.88 -13.84
CA VAL A 30 6.24 -21.53 -13.26
C VAL A 30 5.32 -21.54 -12.05
N ILE A 31 4.14 -22.14 -12.14
CA ILE A 31 3.18 -22.23 -11.02
C ILE A 31 3.84 -22.99 -9.85
N PHE A 32 4.42 -24.14 -10.10
CA PHE A 32 5.10 -24.95 -9.08
C PHE A 32 6.25 -24.18 -8.39
N MET A 33 7.06 -23.47 -9.17
CA MET A 33 8.14 -22.63 -8.66
C MET A 33 7.60 -21.51 -7.75
N VAL A 34 6.56 -20.81 -8.17
CA VAL A 34 5.93 -19.72 -7.41
C VAL A 34 5.36 -20.28 -6.11
N ASP A 35 4.62 -21.38 -6.14
CA ASP A 35 4.03 -21.99 -4.96
C ASP A 35 5.08 -22.39 -3.94
N SER A 36 6.19 -22.97 -4.38
CA SER A 36 7.29 -23.33 -3.49
C SER A 36 7.97 -22.13 -2.83
N ASN A 37 7.91 -20.96 -3.47
CA ASN A 37 8.44 -19.71 -2.91
C ASN A 37 7.45 -19.01 -1.98
N LEU A 38 6.14 -19.09 -2.25
CA LEU A 38 5.09 -18.49 -1.43
C LEU A 38 4.89 -19.17 -0.06
N GLN A 39 5.43 -20.40 0.10
CA GLN A 39 5.41 -21.12 1.39
C GLN A 39 6.46 -20.61 2.40
N ARG A 40 7.28 -19.62 2.04
CA ARG A 40 8.26 -19.02 2.97
C ARG A 40 7.59 -18.15 4.01
N THR A 41 8.12 -18.18 5.22
CA THR A 41 7.60 -17.41 6.36
C THR A 41 7.71 -15.90 6.17
N GLU A 42 8.78 -15.45 5.50
CA GLU A 42 8.99 -14.03 5.17
C GLU A 42 9.20 -13.86 3.67
N ILE A 43 8.31 -13.12 3.04
CA ILE A 43 8.35 -12.81 1.60
C ILE A 43 8.26 -11.30 1.47
N LEU A 44 9.19 -10.70 0.73
CA LEU A 44 9.17 -9.27 0.46
C LEU A 44 7.94 -8.89 -0.40
N PRO A 45 7.40 -7.67 -0.22
CA PRO A 45 6.32 -7.17 -1.08
C PRO A 45 6.62 -7.25 -2.57
N SER A 46 7.86 -6.97 -2.98
CA SER A 46 8.32 -7.12 -4.37
C SER A 46 8.27 -8.56 -4.84
N GLU A 47 8.75 -9.51 -4.02
CA GLU A 47 8.73 -10.94 -4.35
C GLU A 47 7.29 -11.44 -4.51
N LYS A 48 6.37 -11.05 -3.61
CA LYS A 48 4.94 -11.35 -3.75
C LYS A 48 4.37 -10.77 -5.05
N ALA A 49 4.71 -9.52 -5.37
CA ALA A 49 4.21 -8.83 -6.56
C ALA A 49 4.58 -9.58 -7.84
N PHE A 50 5.85 -9.92 -8.02
CA PHE A 50 6.32 -10.65 -9.19
C PHE A 50 5.81 -12.10 -9.22
N SER A 51 5.77 -12.77 -8.07
CA SER A 51 5.23 -14.13 -7.95
C SER A 51 3.76 -14.20 -8.38
N TYR A 52 2.92 -13.29 -7.88
CA TYR A 52 1.51 -13.26 -8.25
C TYR A 52 1.31 -12.91 -9.73
N LYS A 53 2.11 -11.99 -10.27
CA LYS A 53 2.07 -11.65 -11.69
C LYS A 53 2.43 -12.85 -12.56
N MET A 54 3.56 -13.50 -12.28
CA MET A 54 4.02 -14.67 -13.04
C MET A 54 2.99 -15.80 -13.03
N ARG A 55 2.43 -16.09 -11.85
CA ARG A 55 1.41 -17.14 -11.71
C ARG A 55 0.12 -16.79 -12.46
N LEU A 56 -0.36 -15.54 -12.33
CA LEU A 56 -1.54 -15.10 -13.05
C LEU A 56 -1.36 -15.15 -14.56
N ASP A 57 -0.17 -14.78 -15.05
CA ASP A 57 0.15 -14.82 -16.48
C ASP A 57 0.23 -16.27 -17.01
N ALA A 58 0.79 -17.19 -16.21
CA ALA A 58 0.79 -18.63 -16.53
C ALA A 58 -0.63 -19.21 -16.59
N MET A 59 -1.46 -18.92 -15.57
CA MET A 59 -2.86 -19.36 -15.54
C MET A 59 -3.67 -18.84 -16.74
N LYS A 60 -3.45 -17.59 -17.15
CA LYS A 60 -4.13 -17.01 -18.33
C LYS A 60 -3.71 -17.70 -19.63
N ARG A 61 -2.44 -18.10 -19.77
CA ARG A 61 -1.98 -18.85 -20.95
C ARG A 61 -2.57 -20.24 -21.01
N GLN A 62 -2.68 -20.92 -19.87
CA GLN A 62 -3.36 -22.22 -19.79
C GLN A 62 -4.86 -22.11 -20.13
N GLY A 63 -5.56 -21.10 -19.60
CA GLY A 63 -6.98 -20.87 -19.92
C GLY A 63 -7.24 -20.62 -21.40
N LYS A 64 -6.37 -19.86 -22.08
CA LYS A 64 -6.48 -19.66 -23.54
C LYS A 64 -6.29 -20.95 -24.36
N ARG A 65 -5.53 -21.93 -23.85
CA ARG A 65 -5.38 -23.23 -24.54
C ARG A 65 -6.62 -24.12 -24.44
N THR A 66 -7.35 -24.01 -23.33
CA THR A 66 -8.63 -24.75 -23.14
C THR A 66 -9.77 -24.15 -23.94
N ASP A 67 -9.78 -22.84 -24.21
CA ASP A 67 -10.82 -22.19 -25.04
C ASP A 67 -10.75 -22.61 -26.53
N LEU A 68 -9.64 -23.20 -26.99
CA LEU A 68 -9.48 -23.72 -28.36
C LEU A 68 -10.07 -25.13 -28.55
N THR A 69 -10.44 -25.81 -27.45
CA THR A 69 -11.10 -27.12 -27.46
C THR A 69 -12.51 -26.97 -26.90
N SER A 70 -13.46 -26.69 -27.82
CA SER A 70 -14.92 -26.84 -27.75
C SER A 70 -15.53 -27.17 -26.37
N ALA A 71 -15.97 -26.16 -25.61
CA ALA A 71 -16.91 -26.36 -24.51
C ALA A 71 -18.27 -25.72 -24.83
N PRO A 72 -19.41 -26.37 -24.50
CA PRO A 72 -20.76 -25.87 -24.78
C PRO A 72 -21.06 -24.56 -24.02
N LEU A 73 -21.94 -23.73 -24.62
CA LEU A 73 -22.31 -22.38 -24.19
C LEU A 73 -22.88 -22.24 -22.76
N GLU A 74 -23.28 -23.33 -22.12
CA GLU A 74 -23.96 -23.31 -20.83
C GLU A 74 -23.04 -23.17 -19.59
N GLN A 75 -21.72 -23.33 -19.72
CA GLN A 75 -20.78 -23.19 -18.59
C GLN A 75 -20.22 -21.77 -18.40
N LYS A 76 -20.74 -20.77 -19.10
CA LYS A 76 -20.26 -19.38 -19.00
C LYS A 76 -20.70 -18.60 -17.77
N LEU A 77 -21.58 -19.13 -16.93
CA LEU A 77 -22.21 -18.39 -15.84
C LEU A 77 -21.45 -18.37 -14.53
N GLU A 78 -20.36 -19.12 -14.37
CA GLU A 78 -19.49 -19.12 -13.18
C GLU A 78 -17.99 -19.03 -13.49
N GLN A 79 -17.58 -18.34 -14.52
CA GLN A 79 -16.16 -18.12 -14.79
C GLN A 79 -15.57 -17.17 -13.74
N GLN A 80 -15.16 -17.73 -12.62
CA GLN A 80 -14.29 -17.04 -11.67
C GLN A 80 -13.06 -16.55 -12.46
N THR A 81 -12.78 -15.25 -12.38
CA THR A 81 -11.58 -14.71 -13.05
C THR A 81 -10.33 -15.42 -12.52
N SER A 82 -9.32 -15.66 -13.37
CA SER A 82 -8.05 -16.29 -12.96
C SER A 82 -7.45 -15.64 -11.71
N ARG A 83 -7.71 -14.35 -11.48
CA ARG A 83 -7.32 -13.63 -10.28
C ARG A 83 -8.08 -14.08 -9.03
N ASN A 84 -9.39 -14.36 -9.13
CA ASN A 84 -10.17 -14.86 -8.00
C ASN A 84 -9.74 -16.29 -7.64
N ILE A 85 -9.46 -17.12 -8.64
CA ILE A 85 -8.92 -18.48 -8.43
C ILE A 85 -7.58 -18.39 -7.71
N LEU A 86 -6.67 -17.54 -8.19
CA LEU A 86 -5.39 -17.31 -7.54
C LEU A 86 -5.56 -16.83 -6.09
N ALA A 87 -6.42 -15.84 -5.85
CA ALA A 87 -6.68 -15.27 -4.54
C ALA A 87 -7.18 -16.34 -3.55
N ASN A 88 -8.13 -17.18 -3.96
CA ASN A 88 -8.63 -18.28 -3.14
C ASN A 88 -7.55 -19.31 -2.81
N GLN A 89 -6.67 -19.64 -3.77
CA GLN A 89 -5.59 -20.61 -3.58
C GLN A 89 -4.51 -20.15 -2.59
N ILE A 90 -4.26 -18.83 -2.52
CA ILE A 90 -3.25 -18.24 -1.62
C ILE A 90 -3.84 -17.69 -0.32
N GLY A 91 -5.17 -17.75 -0.14
CA GLY A 91 -5.85 -17.23 1.06
C GLY A 91 -5.86 -15.70 1.18
N GLU A 92 -5.69 -14.98 0.06
CA GLU A 92 -5.75 -13.51 0.02
C GLU A 92 -7.01 -13.02 -0.74
N SER A 93 -7.41 -11.76 -0.55
CA SER A 93 -8.48 -11.19 -1.35
C SER A 93 -8.00 -10.87 -2.78
N SER A 94 -8.90 -10.98 -3.76
CA SER A 94 -8.61 -10.62 -5.15
C SER A 94 -8.12 -9.17 -5.31
N GLU A 95 -8.60 -8.27 -4.45
CA GLU A 95 -8.14 -6.89 -4.41
C GLU A 95 -6.70 -6.77 -3.88
N GLN A 96 -6.35 -7.58 -2.88
CA GLN A 96 -4.98 -7.61 -2.34
C GLN A 96 -4.00 -8.14 -3.38
N VAL A 97 -4.36 -9.22 -4.10
CA VAL A 97 -3.59 -9.74 -5.24
C VAL A 97 -3.38 -8.66 -6.30
N ARG A 98 -4.45 -7.92 -6.65
CA ARG A 98 -4.37 -6.80 -7.60
C ARG A 98 -3.38 -5.73 -7.14
N ARG A 99 -3.41 -5.36 -5.86
CA ARG A 99 -2.50 -4.36 -5.28
C ARG A 99 -1.05 -4.80 -5.35
N TYR A 100 -0.75 -6.05 -5.00
CA TYR A 100 0.61 -6.57 -5.12
C TYR A 100 1.08 -6.57 -6.57
N ILE A 101 0.29 -7.13 -7.50
CA ILE A 101 0.64 -7.12 -8.92
C ILE A 101 0.91 -5.70 -9.41
N ARG A 102 0.15 -4.72 -8.94
CA ARG A 102 0.35 -3.32 -9.34
C ARG A 102 1.74 -2.78 -8.97
N LEU A 103 2.37 -3.26 -7.89
CA LEU A 103 3.72 -2.86 -7.50
C LEU A 103 4.78 -3.16 -8.57
N THR A 104 4.54 -4.13 -9.46
CA THR A 104 5.48 -4.44 -10.56
C THR A 104 5.66 -3.30 -11.56
N HIS A 105 4.84 -2.25 -11.49
CA HIS A 105 4.96 -1.04 -12.30
C HIS A 105 5.78 0.07 -11.63
N LEU A 106 6.27 -0.15 -10.41
CA LEU A 106 7.17 0.77 -9.74
C LEU A 106 8.58 0.64 -10.28
N ILE A 107 9.30 1.76 -10.31
CA ILE A 107 10.74 1.75 -10.56
C ILE A 107 11.48 1.04 -9.40
N PRO A 108 12.65 0.45 -9.65
CA PRO A 108 13.37 -0.35 -8.64
C PRO A 108 13.64 0.41 -7.32
N SER A 109 13.88 1.72 -7.40
CA SER A 109 14.14 2.56 -6.22
C SER A 109 12.92 2.65 -5.29
N LEU A 110 11.72 2.88 -5.84
CA LEU A 110 10.48 2.91 -5.07
C LEU A 110 10.12 1.52 -4.53
N LEU A 111 10.29 0.49 -5.35
CA LEU A 111 10.01 -0.89 -4.94
C LEU A 111 10.89 -1.32 -3.76
N ARG A 112 12.17 -0.94 -3.77
CA ARG A 112 13.08 -1.15 -2.64
C ARG A 112 12.60 -0.43 -1.38
N MET A 113 12.10 0.81 -1.50
CA MET A 113 11.53 1.53 -0.35
C MET A 113 10.30 0.84 0.25
N VAL A 114 9.53 0.12 -0.58
CA VAL A 114 8.40 -0.70 -0.11
C VAL A 114 8.92 -1.92 0.65
N ASP A 115 9.93 -2.62 0.12
CA ASP A 115 10.55 -3.78 0.78
C ASP A 115 11.20 -3.41 2.11
N GLU A 116 11.81 -2.23 2.19
CA GLU A 116 12.39 -1.66 3.40
C GLU A 116 11.31 -1.09 4.39
N LYS A 117 10.03 -1.25 4.08
CA LYS A 117 8.89 -0.73 4.86
C LYS A 117 8.88 0.80 5.04
N LYS A 118 9.66 1.54 4.25
CA LYS A 118 9.68 3.02 4.25
C LYS A 118 8.40 3.59 3.62
N ILE A 119 7.87 2.92 2.60
CA ILE A 119 6.61 3.27 1.95
C ILE A 119 5.63 2.11 2.15
N ALA A 120 4.44 2.41 2.67
CA ALA A 120 3.40 1.40 2.86
C ALA A 120 2.79 0.96 1.52
N LEU A 121 2.15 -0.22 1.49
CA LEU A 121 1.58 -0.81 0.28
C LEU A 121 0.57 0.12 -0.42
N ARG A 122 -0.34 0.76 0.32
CA ARG A 122 -1.38 1.63 -0.28
C ARG A 122 -0.81 2.85 -1.01
N PRO A 123 0.06 3.69 -0.40
CA PRO A 123 0.76 4.75 -1.13
C PRO A 123 1.53 4.23 -2.34
N ALA A 124 2.24 3.11 -2.21
CA ALA A 124 3.03 2.51 -3.29
C ALA A 124 2.16 2.13 -4.50
N VAL A 125 0.97 1.59 -4.27
CA VAL A 125 -0.01 1.29 -5.33
C VAL A 125 -0.42 2.57 -6.07
N GLU A 126 -0.70 3.67 -5.36
CA GLU A 126 -1.04 4.94 -6.01
C GLU A 126 0.13 5.49 -6.84
N LEU A 127 1.36 5.44 -6.30
CA LEU A 127 2.56 5.86 -7.01
C LEU A 127 2.85 5.02 -8.27
N SER A 128 2.43 3.76 -8.31
CA SER A 128 2.61 2.89 -9.48
C SER A 128 1.77 3.30 -10.70
N TYR A 129 0.80 4.22 -10.54
CA TYR A 129 0.05 4.80 -11.65
C TYR A 129 0.75 5.99 -12.29
N LEU A 130 1.79 6.54 -11.63
CA LEU A 130 2.58 7.63 -12.18
C LEU A 130 3.45 7.15 -13.35
N PRO A 131 3.65 7.95 -14.39
CA PRO A 131 4.70 7.75 -15.37
C PRO A 131 6.08 7.61 -14.72
N ARG A 132 7.00 6.90 -15.36
CA ARG A 132 8.33 6.61 -14.81
C ARG A 132 9.08 7.87 -14.38
N GLU A 133 9.02 8.92 -15.19
CA GLU A 133 9.68 10.21 -14.91
C GLU A 133 9.21 10.82 -13.59
N TRP A 134 7.89 10.78 -13.32
CA TRP A 134 7.32 11.28 -12.07
C TRP A 134 7.64 10.40 -10.87
N GLN A 135 7.76 9.10 -11.07
CA GLN A 135 8.25 8.21 -10.01
C GLN A 135 9.69 8.57 -9.61
N GLU A 136 10.55 8.94 -10.56
CA GLU A 136 11.92 9.40 -10.32
C GLU A 136 11.94 10.74 -9.56
N VAL A 137 11.06 11.68 -9.92
CA VAL A 137 10.88 12.95 -9.17
C VAL A 137 10.43 12.70 -7.73
N VAL A 138 9.49 11.77 -7.51
CA VAL A 138 9.06 11.38 -6.15
C VAL A 138 10.22 10.81 -5.34
N VAL A 139 11.07 9.96 -5.94
CA VAL A 139 12.27 9.43 -5.27
C VAL A 139 13.21 10.56 -4.86
N ALA A 140 13.48 11.49 -5.77
CA ALA A 140 14.34 12.65 -5.49
C ALA A 140 13.78 13.51 -4.34
N ALA A 141 12.46 13.78 -4.37
CA ALA A 141 11.79 14.54 -3.32
C ALA A 141 11.82 13.82 -1.96
N VAL A 142 11.59 12.50 -1.92
CA VAL A 142 11.70 11.69 -0.70
C VAL A 142 13.11 11.75 -0.11
N HIS A 143 14.16 11.66 -0.94
CA HIS A 143 15.54 11.77 -0.50
C HIS A 143 15.90 13.16 0.03
N TYR A 144 15.41 14.22 -0.62
CA TYR A 144 15.66 15.60 -0.22
C TYR A 144 14.94 15.97 1.08
N LEU A 145 13.63 15.71 1.14
CA LEU A 145 12.77 16.06 2.28
C LEU A 145 12.92 15.11 3.48
N LYS A 146 13.57 13.96 3.30
CA LYS A 146 13.64 12.87 4.30
C LYS A 146 12.25 12.41 4.79
N ARG A 147 11.26 12.50 3.92
CA ARG A 147 9.85 12.16 4.20
C ARG A 147 9.31 11.28 3.09
N THR A 148 8.49 10.30 3.47
CA THR A 148 7.80 9.42 2.52
C THR A 148 6.36 9.84 2.33
N PRO A 149 5.75 9.67 1.14
CA PRO A 149 4.38 10.08 0.88
C PRO A 149 3.37 9.31 1.74
N SER A 150 2.38 10.04 2.25
CA SER A 150 1.17 9.43 2.82
C SER A 150 0.27 8.92 1.71
N HIS A 151 -0.74 8.10 2.07
CA HIS A 151 -1.72 7.64 1.08
C HIS A 151 -2.50 8.78 0.41
N ALA A 152 -2.85 9.81 1.19
CA ALA A 152 -3.55 10.99 0.66
C ALA A 152 -2.68 11.75 -0.35
N GLN A 153 -1.41 12.01 -0.01
CA GLN A 153 -0.45 12.66 -0.92
C GLN A 153 -0.19 11.84 -2.18
N ALA A 154 -0.02 10.51 -2.05
CA ALA A 154 0.17 9.64 -3.21
C ALA A 154 -1.06 9.63 -4.14
N LYS A 155 -2.27 9.66 -3.58
CA LYS A 155 -3.52 9.76 -4.34
C LYS A 155 -3.64 11.11 -5.05
N GLU A 156 -3.23 12.19 -4.40
CA GLU A 156 -3.24 13.53 -5.01
C GLU A 156 -2.21 13.65 -6.14
N LEU A 157 -0.99 13.11 -5.95
CA LEU A 157 0.01 13.01 -7.02
C LEU A 157 -0.52 12.27 -8.25
N ARG A 158 -1.23 11.16 -8.02
CA ARG A 158 -1.86 10.42 -9.11
C ARG A 158 -2.89 11.27 -9.86
N LYS A 159 -3.77 11.98 -9.16
CA LYS A 159 -4.78 12.86 -9.79
C LYS A 159 -4.12 13.98 -10.59
N LEU A 160 -3.08 14.59 -10.06
CA LEU A 160 -2.32 15.62 -10.76
C LEU A 160 -1.70 15.07 -12.05
N ALA A 161 -1.16 13.86 -12.02
CA ALA A 161 -0.59 13.21 -13.20
C ALA A 161 -1.65 12.80 -14.24
N GLU A 162 -2.89 12.55 -13.82
CA GLU A 162 -4.03 12.23 -14.72
C GLU A 162 -4.64 13.48 -15.35
N SER A 163 -4.66 14.62 -14.64
CA SER A 163 -5.35 15.86 -15.09
C SER A 163 -4.44 16.87 -15.78
N SER A 164 -3.16 16.91 -15.44
CA SER A 164 -2.17 17.84 -16.00
C SER A 164 -0.77 17.27 -15.78
N SER A 165 0.23 17.79 -16.53
CA SER A 165 1.62 17.49 -16.21
C SER A 165 2.02 18.28 -14.97
N PRO A 166 2.19 17.63 -13.79
CA PRO A 166 2.61 18.34 -12.58
C PRO A 166 4.01 18.95 -12.78
N THR A 167 4.33 20.05 -12.09
CA THR A 167 5.71 20.54 -12.04
C THR A 167 6.48 19.85 -10.91
N ARG A 168 7.81 19.86 -10.99
CA ARG A 168 8.65 19.32 -9.92
C ARG A 168 8.37 20.00 -8.58
N GLU A 169 8.21 21.33 -8.62
CA GLU A 169 7.90 22.16 -7.44
C GLU A 169 6.61 21.72 -6.77
N MET A 170 5.55 21.42 -7.54
CA MET A 170 4.28 20.94 -7.01
C MET A 170 4.44 19.60 -6.27
N VAL A 171 5.26 18.67 -6.80
CA VAL A 171 5.55 17.39 -6.13
C VAL A 171 6.27 17.62 -4.81
N TYR A 172 7.27 18.53 -4.78
CA TYR A 172 8.00 18.84 -3.57
C TYR A 172 7.12 19.53 -2.53
N GLN A 173 6.31 20.52 -2.92
CA GLN A 173 5.35 21.20 -2.04
C GLN A 173 4.36 20.22 -1.43
N LEU A 174 3.76 19.35 -2.25
CA LEU A 174 2.80 18.36 -1.77
C LEU A 174 3.41 17.37 -0.76
N LEU A 175 4.65 16.95 -0.98
CA LEU A 175 5.34 16.03 -0.08
C LEU A 175 5.87 16.72 1.19
N ASP A 176 6.13 18.04 1.15
CA ASP A 176 6.54 18.82 2.31
C ASP A 176 5.37 19.20 3.23
N GLU A 177 4.14 19.19 2.73
CA GLU A 177 2.96 19.40 3.55
C GLU A 177 2.90 18.45 4.75
N LYS A 178 2.53 19.00 5.93
CA LYS A 178 2.33 18.18 7.14
C LYS A 178 1.27 17.11 6.86
N LYS A 179 1.62 15.86 7.09
CA LYS A 179 0.67 14.74 6.95
C LYS A 179 -0.56 14.99 7.82
N PRO A 180 -1.76 14.58 7.38
CA PRO A 180 -2.99 14.75 8.17
C PRO A 180 -2.89 14.23 9.60
N ASN A 181 -2.09 13.17 9.82
CA ASN A 181 -1.85 12.59 11.15
C ASN A 181 -0.87 13.41 12.01
N GLN A 182 -0.14 14.36 11.41
CA GLN A 182 0.84 15.24 12.09
C GLN A 182 0.28 16.65 12.30
N LYS A 183 -0.96 16.90 11.87
CA LYS A 183 -1.66 18.12 12.28
C LYS A 183 -2.03 17.97 13.75
N ASP A 184 -1.64 18.96 14.56
CA ASP A 184 -2.02 18.99 15.96
C ASP A 184 -3.54 18.92 16.07
N ARG A 185 -4.04 17.81 16.60
CA ARG A 185 -5.46 17.59 16.85
C ARG A 185 -5.65 17.37 18.32
N ILE A 186 -6.45 18.20 18.93
CA ILE A 186 -6.94 17.97 20.29
C ILE A 186 -8.19 17.11 20.17
N ILE A 187 -8.07 15.84 20.58
CA ILE A 187 -9.21 14.90 20.60
C ILE A 187 -9.77 14.91 22.01
N LEU A 188 -10.93 15.52 22.18
CA LEU A 188 -11.67 15.48 23.44
C LEU A 188 -12.64 14.31 23.42
N LYS A 189 -12.50 13.39 24.38
CA LYS A 189 -13.45 12.27 24.54
C LYS A 189 -14.82 12.86 24.94
N THR A 190 -15.86 12.43 24.24
CA THR A 190 -17.24 12.89 24.47
C THR A 190 -17.66 12.70 25.94
N GLU A 191 -17.26 11.61 26.57
CA GLU A 191 -17.52 11.31 27.97
C GLU A 191 -16.92 12.36 28.92
N THR A 192 -15.68 12.81 28.63
CA THR A 192 -14.97 13.79 29.46
C THR A 192 -15.57 15.18 29.37
N ILE A 193 -16.08 15.57 28.20
CA ILE A 193 -16.64 16.94 28.01
C ILE A 193 -18.15 16.99 28.20
N ARG A 194 -18.84 15.86 28.30
CA ARG A 194 -20.29 15.78 28.42
C ARG A 194 -20.83 16.52 29.63
N THR A 195 -20.10 16.48 30.75
CA THR A 195 -20.45 17.17 32.00
C THR A 195 -20.39 18.71 31.89
N TYR A 196 -19.66 19.23 30.89
CA TYR A 196 -19.48 20.67 30.65
C TYR A 196 -20.35 21.20 29.52
N LEU A 197 -21.03 20.31 28.80
CA LEU A 197 -21.91 20.68 27.70
C LEU A 197 -23.38 20.71 28.17
N PRO A 198 -24.18 21.65 27.68
CA PRO A 198 -25.63 21.63 27.91
C PRO A 198 -26.27 20.35 27.39
N GLU A 199 -27.22 19.78 28.13
CA GLU A 199 -27.86 18.49 27.81
C GLU A 199 -28.49 18.45 26.42
N ASN A 200 -29.03 19.57 25.92
CA ASN A 200 -29.73 19.67 24.64
C ASN A 200 -28.89 20.26 23.51
N LEU A 201 -27.55 20.32 23.63
CA LEU A 201 -26.69 20.91 22.60
C LEU A 201 -26.50 19.96 21.41
N PRO A 202 -26.95 20.35 20.18
CA PRO A 202 -26.76 19.54 18.95
C PRO A 202 -25.29 19.29 18.69
N ALA A 203 -24.97 18.12 18.10
CA ALA A 203 -23.59 17.74 17.79
C ALA A 203 -22.86 18.76 16.88
N SER A 204 -23.58 19.39 15.95
CA SER A 204 -23.06 20.42 15.05
C SER A 204 -22.64 21.73 15.75
N GLN A 205 -23.18 22.00 16.92
CA GLN A 205 -22.92 23.26 17.68
C GLN A 205 -21.90 23.06 18.81
N ARG A 206 -21.46 21.83 19.06
CA ARG A 206 -20.55 21.53 20.19
C ARG A 206 -19.18 22.17 20.02
N GLU A 207 -18.65 22.18 18.81
CA GLU A 207 -17.37 22.81 18.52
C GLU A 207 -17.40 24.32 18.78
N ASP A 208 -18.39 25.01 18.25
CA ASP A 208 -18.59 26.45 18.47
C ASP A 208 -18.78 26.81 19.96
N TYR A 209 -19.50 25.96 20.68
CA TYR A 209 -19.71 26.18 22.13
C TYR A 209 -18.38 26.05 22.89
N ILE A 210 -17.57 25.04 22.58
CA ILE A 210 -16.26 24.82 23.21
C ILE A 210 -15.32 26.00 22.90
N ILE A 211 -15.27 26.46 21.64
CA ILE A 211 -14.47 27.63 21.25
C ILE A 211 -14.86 28.87 22.03
N LYS A 212 -16.15 29.16 22.13
CA LYS A 212 -16.65 30.31 22.91
C LYS A 212 -16.32 30.22 24.40
N ALA A 213 -16.42 29.02 24.99
CA ALA A 213 -16.06 28.77 26.38
C ALA A 213 -14.56 29.00 26.63
N LEU A 214 -13.69 28.52 25.71
CA LEU A 214 -12.25 28.76 25.79
C LEU A 214 -11.86 30.22 25.61
N ASP A 215 -12.51 30.95 24.71
CA ASP A 215 -12.30 32.39 24.51
C ASP A 215 -12.70 33.18 25.78
N HIS A 216 -13.84 32.84 26.38
CA HIS A 216 -14.26 33.44 27.64
C HIS A 216 -13.26 33.15 28.76
N TYR A 217 -12.80 31.94 28.89
CA TYR A 217 -11.79 31.56 29.90
C TYR A 217 -10.45 32.26 29.65
N GLY A 218 -10.03 32.42 28.40
CA GLY A 218 -8.84 33.17 28.03
C GLY A 218 -8.92 34.65 28.48
N LYS A 219 -10.07 35.32 28.24
CA LYS A 219 -10.34 36.69 28.70
C LYS A 219 -10.37 36.80 30.22
N TYR A 220 -10.95 35.81 30.90
CA TYR A 220 -10.96 35.75 32.37
C TYR A 220 -9.52 35.63 32.93
N ARG A 221 -8.69 34.74 32.39
CA ARG A 221 -7.27 34.60 32.78
C ARG A 221 -6.50 35.90 32.61
N ALA A 222 -6.61 36.53 31.45
CA ALA A 222 -5.93 37.78 31.16
C ALA A 222 -6.31 38.90 32.14
N ARG A 223 -7.59 39.02 32.52
CA ARG A 223 -8.05 39.97 33.55
C ARG A 223 -7.45 39.66 34.92
N ARG A 224 -7.40 38.40 35.30
CA ARG A 224 -6.85 37.97 36.59
C ARG A 224 -5.33 38.20 36.68
N GLU A 225 -4.61 38.03 35.61
CA GLU A 225 -3.16 38.31 35.55
C GLU A 225 -2.89 39.81 35.66
N ARG A 226 -3.64 40.65 34.95
CA ARG A 226 -3.53 42.12 35.07
C ARG A 226 -3.81 42.60 36.51
N ALA A 227 -4.80 42.01 37.15
CA ALA A 227 -5.14 42.37 38.54
C ALA A 227 -4.05 41.94 39.57
N LYS A 228 -3.25 40.89 39.25
CA LYS A 228 -2.11 40.50 40.09
C LYS A 228 -0.89 41.40 39.92
N HIS A 229 -0.68 41.99 38.74
CA HIS A 229 0.43 42.90 38.48
C HIS A 229 0.14 44.36 38.87
N SER A 230 -1.09 44.63 39.23
CA SER A 230 -1.54 45.96 39.70
C SER A 230 -1.59 46.10 41.23
N ARG A 231 -1.08 45.10 41.93
CA ARG A 231 -0.84 45.11 43.39
C ARG A 231 0.64 44.98 43.66
#